data_5716e0c858e9c5d9010bb240d4c30390
#
_entry.id   5716e0c858e9c5d9010bb240d4c30390
#
_cell.length_a   1.000
_cell.length_b   1.000
_cell.length_c   1.000
_cell.angle_alpha   90.00
_cell.angle_beta   90.00
_cell.angle_gamma   90.00
#
_symmetry.space_group_name_H-M   'P 1'
#
loop_
_entity.id
_entity.type
_entity.pdbx_description
1 polymer ?
#
loop_
_entity_poly.entity_id
_entity_poly.type
_entity_poly.pdbx_seq_one_letter_code
_entity_poly.pdbx_strand_id
1 'polypeptide(L)' 'MITTTIKVKDIHCRNCENTIRTTLSRLPGVVHVVPSAERNDVKVSYDDAKITEAELCKKLSEVGYEATS' A
#
# COMPACT_ATOMS: atom_id res chain seq x y z
N MET A 1 -14.61 5.67 5.63
CA MET A 1 -13.63 4.79 4.98
C MET A 1 -13.39 5.23 3.55
N ILE A 2 -12.13 5.23 3.15
CA ILE A 2 -11.73 5.70 1.83
C ILE A 2 -10.94 4.58 1.15
N THR A 3 -11.15 4.43 -0.16
CA THR A 3 -10.33 3.52 -0.97
C THR A 3 -9.48 4.37 -1.89
N THR A 4 -8.18 4.16 -1.85
CA THR A 4 -7.24 4.89 -2.71
C THR A 4 -6.36 3.92 -3.47
N THR A 5 -5.85 4.35 -4.62
CA THR A 5 -4.90 3.57 -5.39
C THR A 5 -3.56 4.31 -5.36
N ILE A 6 -2.53 3.63 -4.89
CA ILE A 6 -1.20 4.19 -4.78
C ILE A 6 -0.32 3.55 -5.84
N LYS A 7 0.26 4.35 -6.71
CA LYS A 7 1.18 3.86 -7.72
C LYS A 7 2.52 3.55 -7.06
N VAL A 8 3.04 2.36 -7.31
CA VAL A 8 4.29 1.90 -6.70
C VAL A 8 5.19 1.37 -7.81
N LYS A 9 6.43 1.83 -7.81
CA LYS A 9 7.43 1.32 -8.75
C LYS A 9 7.98 -0.01 -8.24
N ASP A 10 8.47 -0.82 -9.15
CA ASP A 10 9.24 -2.03 -8.82
C ASP A 10 8.46 -3.14 -8.11
N ILE A 11 7.17 -3.25 -8.37
CA ILE A 11 6.44 -4.44 -7.97
C ILE A 11 6.62 -5.47 -9.09
N HIS A 12 7.56 -6.40 -8.92
CA HIS A 12 7.92 -7.33 -10.00
C HIS A 12 7.48 -8.76 -9.76
N CYS A 13 7.04 -9.12 -8.56
CA CYS A 13 6.75 -10.50 -8.26
C CYS A 13 5.69 -10.64 -7.16
N ARG A 14 5.24 -11.88 -6.97
CA ARG A 14 4.26 -12.17 -5.91
C ARG A 14 4.77 -11.88 -4.51
N ASN A 15 6.07 -12.06 -4.30
CA ASN A 15 6.67 -11.78 -3.00
C ASN A 15 6.54 -10.30 -2.67
N CYS A 16 6.69 -9.44 -3.66
CA CYS A 16 6.52 -8.00 -3.47
C CYS A 16 5.08 -7.67 -3.10
N GLU A 17 4.11 -8.29 -3.77
CA GLU A 17 2.70 -8.10 -3.44
C GLU A 17 2.41 -8.53 -2.01
N ASN A 18 2.93 -9.69 -1.61
CA ASN A 18 2.73 -10.19 -0.24
C ASN A 18 3.37 -9.28 0.80
N THR A 19 4.56 -8.78 0.52
CA THR A 19 5.26 -7.87 1.42
C THR A 19 4.47 -6.59 1.62
N ILE A 20 3.99 -6.00 0.53
CA ILE A 20 3.20 -4.78 0.58
C ILE A 20 1.91 -5.00 1.36
N ARG A 21 1.20 -6.07 1.05
CA ARG A 21 -0.05 -6.38 1.72
C ARG A 21 0.16 -6.58 3.23
N THR A 22 1.16 -7.37 3.60
CA THR A 22 1.46 -7.62 5.00
C THR A 22 1.85 -6.35 5.74
N THR A 23 2.71 -5.55 5.12
CA THR A 23 3.19 -4.30 5.71
C THR A 23 2.04 -3.33 5.97
N LEU A 24 1.23 -3.09 4.96
CA LEU A 24 0.14 -2.13 5.09
C LEU A 24 -0.98 -2.65 5.99
N SER A 25 -1.25 -3.96 5.96
CA SER A 25 -2.29 -4.56 6.81
C SER A 25 -2.00 -4.43 8.29
N ARG A 26 -0.76 -4.23 8.66
CA ARG A 26 -0.37 -4.06 10.06
C ARG A 26 -0.66 -2.67 10.61
N LEU A 27 -0.90 -1.72 9.72
CA LEU A 27 -1.16 -0.36 10.14
C LEU A 27 -2.57 -0.22 10.72
N PRO A 28 -2.71 0.51 11.83
CA PRO A 28 -4.03 0.74 12.40
C PRO A 28 -4.87 1.58 11.42
N GLY A 29 -6.12 1.20 11.26
CA GLY A 29 -7.02 1.90 10.35
C GLY A 29 -7.06 1.32 8.94
N VAL A 30 -6.13 0.47 8.57
CA VAL A 30 -6.15 -0.19 7.27
C VAL A 30 -7.10 -1.38 7.31
N VAL A 31 -8.05 -1.41 6.40
CA VAL A 31 -9.09 -2.44 6.34
C VAL A 31 -8.77 -3.50 5.28
N HIS A 32 -8.31 -3.05 4.12
CA HIS A 32 -8.09 -3.96 3.01
C HIS A 32 -6.95 -3.45 2.13
N VAL A 33 -6.15 -4.37 1.62
CA VAL A 33 -5.02 -4.05 0.75
C VAL A 33 -5.00 -5.01 -0.41
N VAL A 34 -5.00 -4.47 -1.63
CA VAL A 34 -4.96 -5.28 -2.86
C VAL A 34 -3.81 -4.77 -3.73
N PRO A 35 -2.62 -5.34 -3.58
CA PRO A 35 -1.49 -4.96 -4.44
C PRO A 35 -1.61 -5.63 -5.80
N SER A 36 -1.10 -4.98 -6.83
CA SER A 36 -1.11 -5.51 -8.18
C SER A 36 0.24 -5.29 -8.85
N ALA A 37 0.97 -6.37 -9.09
CA ALA A 37 2.25 -6.30 -9.79
C ALA A 37 2.04 -6.00 -11.27
N GLU A 38 0.92 -6.42 -11.82
CA GLU A 38 0.58 -6.19 -13.21
C GLU A 38 0.40 -4.71 -13.53
N ARG A 39 -0.23 -3.98 -12.61
CA ARG A 39 -0.49 -2.55 -12.76
C ARG A 39 0.55 -1.68 -12.08
N ASN A 40 1.41 -2.26 -11.28
CA ASN A 40 2.36 -1.54 -10.43
C ASN A 40 1.64 -0.55 -9.52
N ASP A 41 0.54 -1.01 -8.92
CA ASP A 41 -0.20 -0.18 -7.97
C ASP A 41 -0.72 -1.01 -6.80
N VAL A 42 -1.19 -0.31 -5.78
CA VAL A 42 -1.76 -0.91 -4.58
C VAL A 42 -3.06 -0.20 -4.27
N LYS A 43 -4.13 -0.96 -4.19
CA LYS A 43 -5.43 -0.43 -3.81
C LYS A 43 -5.62 -0.65 -2.31
N VAL A 44 -5.82 0.40 -1.56
CA VAL A 44 -5.93 0.35 -0.11
C VAL A 44 -7.23 0.96 0.34
N SER A 45 -7.95 0.23 1.18
CA SER A 45 -9.13 0.74 1.87
C SER A 45 -8.74 1.00 3.32
N TYR A 46 -8.95 2.21 3.81
CA TYR A 46 -8.54 2.57 5.15
C TYR A 46 -9.49 3.59 5.76
N ASP A 47 -9.42 3.71 7.07
CA ASP A 47 -10.19 4.69 7.83
C ASP A 47 -9.36 5.98 7.93
N ASP A 48 -9.77 6.99 7.19
CA ASP A 48 -9.03 8.26 7.12
C ASP A 48 -9.03 9.04 8.44
N ALA A 49 -9.85 8.63 9.39
CA ALA A 49 -9.81 9.19 10.73
C ALA A 49 -8.68 8.61 11.58
N LYS A 50 -8.16 7.45 11.18
CA LYS A 50 -7.10 6.77 11.93
C LYS A 50 -5.74 6.83 11.26
N ILE A 51 -5.71 6.86 9.93
CA ILE A 51 -4.47 6.83 9.17
C ILE A 51 -4.64 7.68 7.91
N THR A 52 -3.55 8.24 7.41
CA THR A 52 -3.56 9.05 6.21
C THR A 52 -2.83 8.35 5.07
N GLU A 53 -3.10 8.80 3.84
CA GLU A 53 -2.41 8.28 2.66
C GLU A 53 -0.89 8.51 2.75
N ALA A 54 -0.48 9.61 3.37
CA ALA A 54 0.94 9.91 3.55
C ALA A 54 1.63 8.83 4.39
N GLU A 55 0.94 8.31 5.40
CA GLU A 55 1.49 7.23 6.22
C GLU A 55 1.62 5.93 5.45
N LEU A 56 0.67 5.65 4.56
CA LEU A 56 0.74 4.48 3.69
C LEU A 56 1.95 4.58 2.77
N CYS A 57 2.16 5.73 2.16
CA CYS A 57 3.31 5.95 1.28
C CYS A 57 4.62 5.85 2.05
N LYS A 58 4.65 6.36 3.27
CA LYS A 58 5.83 6.29 4.13
C LYS A 58 6.20 4.84 4.43
N LYS A 59 5.22 4.01 4.74
CA LYS A 59 5.47 2.60 5.01
C LYS A 59 5.98 1.86 3.79
N LEU A 60 5.43 2.15 2.64
CA LEU A 60 5.91 1.56 1.39
C LEU A 60 7.37 1.93 1.14
N SER A 61 7.74 3.18 1.39
CA SER A 61 9.12 3.63 1.24
C SER A 61 10.05 2.91 2.22
N GLU A 62 9.60 2.65 3.44
CA GLU A 62 10.40 1.97 4.45
C GLU A 62 10.76 0.54 4.05
N VAL A 63 9.91 -0.13 3.30
CA VAL A 63 10.20 -1.50 2.85
C VAL A 63 10.81 -1.55 1.46
N GLY A 64 11.22 -0.40 0.93
CA GLY A 64 11.94 -0.32 -0.33
C GLY A 64 11.09 -0.13 -1.58
N TYR A 65 9.81 0.18 -1.42
CA TYR A 65 8.93 0.44 -2.55
C TYR A 65 8.59 1.91 -2.63
N GLU A 66 8.97 2.54 -3.73
CA GLU A 66 8.73 3.95 -3.92
C GLU A 66 7.30 4.19 -4.41
N ALA A 67 6.53 4.90 -3.61
CA ALA A 67 5.16 5.27 -3.97
C ALA A 67 5.17 6.58 -4.74
N THR A 68 4.41 6.63 -5.84
CA THR A 68 4.40 7.77 -6.75
C THR A 68 3.04 8.43 -6.88
N SER A 69 2.11 8.12 -6.04
CA SER A 69 0.78 8.75 -6.13
C SER A 69 0.76 10.13 -5.55
#